data_6ba417922f6aab94110b65bfee64d701
#
_entry.id   6ba417922f6aab94110b65bfee64d701
#
_cell.length_a   1.000
_cell.length_b   1.000
_cell.length_c   1.000
_cell.angle_alpha   90.00
_cell.angle_beta   90.00
_cell.angle_gamma   90.00
#
_symmetry.space_group_name_H-M   'P 1'
#
loop_
_entity.id
_entity.type
_entity.pdbx_description
1 polymer ?
#
loop_
_entity_poly.entity_id
_entity_poly.type
_entity_poly.pdbx_seq_one_letter_code
_entity_poly.pdbx_strand_id
1 'polypeptide(L)'
;MTLAGLSNSSTKSKSHLEVHELLDRFELLYDDVSELKDLRRAILDKDLSSIFRLSSAFAISSNGYLIDELRKSVLEENQYSILRLLEFYVNKKSLTTLTKTIKNFPKSNIKDAYSRGQLHSKKWLVSEVEKIGMHLGTVFLCAGWYGTLATMLFESEKIHLDKIRSFDIDPTCWQIAESINKPWVMDEWKFKATTQDIHSINFNEYTYKTLRSDKTERELFDKPNTVINTSCEHIENWQEWWNKIPNGKLCILQSNDYFELPEHINCVKDVSNFKSIAPMATYLYTGELMLGKYTRYMLIGIK
;
A
#
# COMPACT_ATOMS: atom_id res chain seq x y z
N MET A 1 -3.13 18.16 -55.23
CA MET A 1 -2.72 18.86 -54.01
C MET A 1 -3.80 18.65 -52.98
N THR A 2 -3.56 17.68 -52.10
CA THR A 2 -4.53 17.31 -51.05
C THR A 2 -3.76 17.31 -49.74
N LEU A 3 -4.08 18.28 -48.88
CA LEU A 3 -3.52 18.40 -47.55
C LEU A 3 -4.14 17.33 -46.65
N ALA A 4 -3.31 16.40 -46.23
CA ALA A 4 -3.65 15.41 -45.23
C ALA A 4 -3.74 16.08 -43.83
N GLY A 5 -4.89 15.88 -43.19
CA GLY A 5 -5.16 16.36 -41.85
C GLY A 5 -4.28 15.66 -40.81
N LEU A 6 -3.55 16.43 -40.05
CA LEU A 6 -2.89 16.02 -38.84
C LEU A 6 -3.94 15.87 -37.73
N SER A 7 -4.34 14.63 -37.47
CA SER A 7 -5.10 14.31 -36.27
C SER A 7 -4.18 14.46 -35.04
N ASN A 8 -4.41 15.50 -34.26
CA ASN A 8 -3.86 15.63 -32.92
C ASN A 8 -4.49 14.57 -32.01
N SER A 9 -3.90 13.39 -31.96
CA SER A 9 -4.16 12.48 -30.86
C SER A 9 -3.43 13.01 -29.61
N SER A 10 -4.19 13.69 -28.75
CA SER A 10 -3.71 14.04 -27.42
C SER A 10 -3.46 12.74 -26.66
N THR A 11 -2.21 12.31 -26.60
CA THR A 11 -1.72 11.31 -25.67
C THR A 11 -1.84 11.89 -24.26
N LYS A 12 -3.02 11.76 -23.63
CA LYS A 12 -3.16 11.95 -22.18
C LYS A 12 -2.15 10.99 -21.54
N SER A 13 -1.18 11.54 -20.83
CA SER A 13 -0.22 10.80 -20.05
C SER A 13 -0.97 9.80 -19.15
N LYS A 14 -0.71 8.50 -19.30
CA LYS A 14 -1.34 7.40 -18.54
C LYS A 14 -1.01 7.41 -17.03
N SER A 15 -0.32 8.44 -16.54
CA SER A 15 0.15 8.54 -15.15
C SER A 15 -0.82 9.16 -14.16
N HIS A 16 -1.91 9.77 -14.60
CA HIS A 16 -2.88 10.44 -13.73
C HIS A 16 -4.13 9.57 -13.53
N LEU A 17 -4.53 9.45 -12.24
CA LEU A 17 -5.83 8.91 -11.87
C LEU A 17 -6.92 9.90 -12.27
N GLU A 18 -8.03 9.42 -12.81
CA GLU A 18 -9.19 10.26 -12.93
C GLU A 18 -9.79 10.54 -11.54
N VAL A 19 -10.38 11.73 -11.37
CA VAL A 19 -10.86 12.21 -10.07
C VAL A 19 -11.81 11.23 -9.38
N HIS A 20 -12.78 10.68 -10.14
CA HIS A 20 -13.72 9.71 -9.58
C HIS A 20 -13.06 8.40 -9.14
N GLU A 21 -12.07 7.90 -9.89
CA GLU A 21 -11.28 6.73 -9.48
C GLU A 21 -10.48 6.99 -8.23
N LEU A 22 -9.90 8.19 -8.09
CA LEU A 22 -9.15 8.60 -6.92
C LEU A 22 -10.06 8.62 -5.69
N LEU A 23 -11.22 9.27 -5.78
CA LEU A 23 -12.19 9.36 -4.68
C LEU A 23 -12.73 8.00 -4.28
N ASP A 24 -13.04 7.13 -5.24
CA ASP A 24 -13.44 5.74 -4.98
C ASP A 24 -12.39 4.95 -4.18
N ARG A 25 -11.12 5.15 -4.50
CA ARG A 25 -10.01 4.49 -3.81
C ARG A 25 -9.83 5.01 -2.40
N PHE A 26 -9.97 6.32 -2.20
CA PHE A 26 -9.88 6.91 -0.86
C PHE A 26 -11.07 6.53 0.01
N GLU A 27 -12.27 6.43 -0.55
CA GLU A 27 -13.44 5.91 0.17
C GLU A 27 -13.22 4.45 0.60
N LEU A 28 -12.58 3.65 -0.25
CA LEU A 28 -12.23 2.27 0.10
C LEU A 28 -11.16 2.18 1.20
N LEU A 29 -10.17 3.09 1.20
CA LEU A 29 -9.10 3.12 2.21
C LEU A 29 -9.60 3.62 3.58
N TYR A 30 -10.48 4.60 3.58
CA TYR A 30 -10.89 5.38 4.76
C TYR A 30 -12.41 5.38 4.90
N ASP A 31 -13.04 4.20 4.82
CA ASP A 31 -14.49 4.03 4.96
C ASP A 31 -15.01 4.30 6.39
N ASP A 32 -14.11 4.43 7.35
CA ASP A 32 -14.38 4.88 8.72
C ASP A 32 -14.57 6.41 8.84
N VAL A 33 -14.31 7.17 7.78
CA VAL A 33 -14.47 8.63 7.77
C VAL A 33 -15.76 9.00 7.04
N SER A 34 -16.83 9.24 7.82
CA SER A 34 -18.18 9.56 7.25
C SER A 34 -18.18 10.82 6.39
N GLU A 35 -17.42 11.83 6.80
CA GLU A 35 -17.27 13.11 6.10
C GLU A 35 -16.66 12.96 4.71
N LEU A 36 -15.86 11.92 4.51
CA LEU A 36 -15.26 11.64 3.20
C LEU A 36 -16.32 11.31 2.14
N LYS A 37 -17.39 10.61 2.53
CA LYS A 37 -18.51 10.28 1.63
C LYS A 37 -19.27 11.53 1.19
N ASP A 38 -19.47 12.46 2.10
CA ASP A 38 -20.15 13.72 1.80
C ASP A 38 -19.28 14.62 0.93
N LEU A 39 -17.97 14.69 1.21
CA LEU A 39 -17.01 15.42 0.40
C LEU A 39 -16.92 14.83 -1.02
N ARG A 40 -16.82 13.50 -1.12
CA ARG A 40 -16.82 12.79 -2.41
C ARG A 40 -18.06 13.16 -3.25
N ARG A 41 -19.24 13.10 -2.65
CA ARG A 41 -20.48 13.48 -3.33
C ARG A 41 -20.43 14.92 -3.80
N ALA A 42 -20.07 15.85 -2.92
CA ALA A 42 -20.00 17.27 -3.25
C ALA A 42 -18.99 17.56 -4.38
N ILE A 43 -17.84 16.88 -4.41
CA ILE A 43 -16.85 17.02 -5.49
C ILE A 43 -17.39 16.48 -6.81
N LEU A 44 -18.00 15.29 -6.80
CA LEU A 44 -18.56 14.69 -8.04
C LEU A 44 -19.71 15.50 -8.60
N ASP A 45 -20.56 16.05 -7.74
CA ASP A 45 -21.69 16.89 -8.12
C ASP A 45 -21.27 18.33 -8.46
N LYS A 46 -19.98 18.67 -8.29
CA LYS A 46 -19.42 20.02 -8.46
C LYS A 46 -20.13 21.06 -7.59
N ASP A 47 -20.63 20.64 -6.44
CA ASP A 47 -21.33 21.50 -5.47
C ASP A 47 -20.36 22.26 -4.59
N LEU A 48 -19.93 23.42 -5.08
CA LEU A 48 -19.00 24.32 -4.36
C LEU A 48 -19.55 24.77 -3.00
N SER A 49 -20.87 24.94 -2.86
CA SER A 49 -21.48 25.38 -1.61
C SER A 49 -21.34 24.32 -0.54
N SER A 50 -21.62 23.06 -0.87
CA SER A 50 -21.43 21.93 0.04
C SER A 50 -19.95 21.71 0.40
N ILE A 51 -19.05 21.81 -0.56
CA ILE A 51 -17.60 21.70 -0.32
C ILE A 51 -17.14 22.81 0.63
N PHE A 52 -17.57 24.05 0.40
CA PHE A 52 -17.23 25.17 1.25
C PHE A 52 -17.78 25.01 2.68
N ARG A 53 -19.03 24.58 2.82
CA ARG A 53 -19.67 24.32 4.12
C ARG A 53 -18.95 23.23 4.89
N LEU A 54 -18.64 22.11 4.24
CA LEU A 54 -17.90 21.00 4.84
C LEU A 54 -16.52 21.48 5.31
N SER A 55 -15.80 22.20 4.46
CA SER A 55 -14.47 22.75 4.79
C SER A 55 -14.51 23.75 5.96
N SER A 56 -15.56 24.56 6.06
CA SER A 56 -15.73 25.55 7.14
C SER A 56 -15.97 24.87 8.49
N ALA A 57 -16.59 23.70 8.52
CA ALA A 57 -16.83 22.94 9.75
C ALA A 57 -15.53 22.51 10.46
N PHE A 58 -14.43 22.41 9.72
CA PHE A 58 -13.11 22.06 10.26
C PHE A 58 -12.26 23.27 10.68
N ALA A 59 -12.88 24.45 10.92
CA ALA A 59 -12.22 25.67 11.34
C ALA A 59 -11.03 26.09 10.44
N ILE A 60 -11.07 25.75 9.16
CA ILE A 60 -10.09 26.19 8.18
C ILE A 60 -10.47 27.61 7.81
N SER A 61 -9.99 28.55 8.62
CA SER A 61 -10.23 29.97 8.41
C SER A 61 -9.79 30.39 6.99
N SER A 62 -10.64 31.13 6.34
CA SER A 62 -10.50 32.10 5.22
C SER A 62 -9.09 32.31 4.64
N ASN A 63 -8.38 31.26 4.34
CA ASN A 63 -7.11 31.37 3.65
C ASN A 63 -7.40 31.29 2.14
N GLY A 64 -7.00 32.30 1.39
CA GLY A 64 -7.17 32.34 -0.08
C GLY A 64 -6.62 31.11 -0.80
N TYR A 65 -5.63 30.46 -0.20
CA TYR A 65 -5.09 29.20 -0.62
C TYR A 65 -6.14 28.05 -0.63
N LEU A 66 -6.97 27.95 0.40
CA LEU A 66 -8.02 26.90 0.46
C LEU A 66 -9.06 27.09 -0.63
N ILE A 67 -9.47 28.33 -0.89
CA ILE A 67 -10.44 28.64 -1.96
C ILE A 67 -9.86 28.27 -3.33
N ASP A 68 -8.58 28.53 -3.56
CA ASP A 68 -7.90 28.16 -4.80
C ASP A 68 -7.78 26.64 -4.97
N GLU A 69 -7.44 25.93 -3.90
CA GLU A 69 -7.41 24.44 -3.91
C GLU A 69 -8.80 23.85 -4.13
N LEU A 70 -9.84 24.39 -3.51
CA LEU A 70 -11.23 24.01 -3.76
C LEU A 70 -11.62 24.20 -5.23
N ARG A 71 -11.31 25.36 -5.78
CA ARG A 71 -11.57 25.66 -7.18
C ARG A 71 -10.86 24.70 -8.13
N LYS A 72 -9.56 24.49 -7.92
CA LYS A 72 -8.75 23.55 -8.71
C LYS A 72 -9.25 22.13 -8.59
N SER A 73 -9.64 21.70 -7.40
CA SER A 73 -10.16 20.37 -7.16
C SER A 73 -11.43 20.09 -7.93
N VAL A 74 -12.36 21.05 -7.95
CA VAL A 74 -13.72 20.85 -8.49
C VAL A 74 -13.82 21.24 -9.97
N LEU A 75 -13.25 22.39 -10.36
CA LEU A 75 -13.42 22.92 -11.71
C LEU A 75 -12.36 22.41 -12.69
N GLU A 76 -11.14 22.22 -12.21
CA GLU A 76 -10.01 21.79 -13.04
C GLU A 76 -9.75 20.28 -12.94
N GLU A 77 -10.52 19.58 -12.10
CA GLU A 77 -10.36 18.13 -11.85
C GLU A 77 -8.90 17.74 -11.52
N ASN A 78 -8.25 18.59 -10.74
CA ASN A 78 -6.84 18.45 -10.42
C ASN A 78 -6.65 17.47 -9.25
N GLN A 79 -6.11 16.28 -9.54
CA GLN A 79 -5.91 15.23 -8.54
C GLN A 79 -5.05 15.65 -7.33
N TYR A 80 -4.04 16.52 -7.52
CA TYR A 80 -3.21 16.99 -6.41
C TYR A 80 -4.00 17.88 -5.47
N SER A 81 -4.83 18.76 -6.02
CA SER A 81 -5.70 19.62 -5.23
C SER A 81 -6.73 18.81 -4.46
N ILE A 82 -7.27 17.75 -5.05
CA ILE A 82 -8.18 16.83 -4.37
C ILE A 82 -7.48 16.10 -3.23
N LEU A 83 -6.27 15.57 -3.45
CA LEU A 83 -5.50 14.92 -2.39
C LEU A 83 -5.22 15.89 -1.23
N ARG A 84 -4.86 17.14 -1.52
CA ARG A 84 -4.65 18.16 -0.50
C ARG A 84 -5.94 18.52 0.25
N LEU A 85 -7.06 18.54 -0.45
CA LEU A 85 -8.36 18.74 0.19
C LEU A 85 -8.68 17.60 1.14
N LEU A 86 -8.45 16.36 0.72
CA LEU A 86 -8.64 15.16 1.54
C LEU A 86 -7.74 15.16 2.80
N GLU A 87 -6.54 15.75 2.76
CA GLU A 87 -5.67 15.91 3.93
C GLU A 87 -6.36 16.64 5.11
N PHE A 88 -7.34 17.49 4.84
CA PHE A 88 -8.11 18.19 5.88
C PHE A 88 -9.20 17.30 6.50
N TYR A 89 -9.72 16.33 5.76
CA TYR A 89 -10.81 15.47 6.21
C TYR A 89 -10.32 14.16 6.80
N VAL A 90 -9.20 13.66 6.28
CA VAL A 90 -8.63 12.38 6.67
C VAL A 90 -7.33 12.65 7.42
N ASN A 91 -7.38 12.60 8.74
CA ASN A 91 -6.18 12.81 9.58
C ASN A 91 -5.26 11.57 9.55
N LYS A 92 -4.78 11.23 8.37
CA LYS A 92 -3.85 10.10 8.16
C LYS A 92 -2.50 10.64 7.65
N LYS A 93 -1.43 10.23 8.32
CA LYS A 93 -0.05 10.68 8.01
C LYS A 93 0.39 10.31 6.59
N SER A 94 -0.11 9.19 6.07
CA SER A 94 0.22 8.70 4.74
C SER A 94 -0.33 9.58 3.60
N LEU A 95 -1.41 10.30 3.80
CA LEU A 95 -2.03 11.07 2.73
C LEU A 95 -1.13 12.21 2.24
N THR A 96 -0.53 12.96 3.18
CA THR A 96 0.45 14.02 2.85
C THR A 96 1.69 13.45 2.14
N THR A 97 2.18 12.30 2.60
CA THR A 97 3.36 11.66 1.98
C THR A 97 3.03 11.07 0.62
N LEU A 98 1.84 10.50 0.42
CA LEU A 98 1.38 9.99 -0.86
C LEU A 98 1.31 11.12 -1.90
N THR A 99 0.73 12.27 -1.55
CA THR A 99 0.67 13.44 -2.43
C THR A 99 2.06 13.88 -2.89
N LYS A 100 3.00 13.96 -1.95
CA LYS A 100 4.41 14.31 -2.25
C LYS A 100 5.08 13.23 -3.11
N THR A 101 4.83 11.96 -2.82
CA THR A 101 5.43 10.82 -3.55
C THR A 101 4.96 10.78 -5.00
N ILE A 102 3.67 10.96 -5.27
CA ILE A 102 3.14 11.02 -6.64
C ILE A 102 3.82 12.14 -7.43
N LYS A 103 4.02 13.30 -6.79
CA LYS A 103 4.67 14.44 -7.41
C LYS A 103 6.17 14.20 -7.69
N ASN A 104 6.87 13.55 -6.76
CA ASN A 104 8.31 13.32 -6.86
C ASN A 104 8.67 12.14 -7.76
N PHE A 105 7.76 11.18 -7.91
CA PHE A 105 7.95 9.97 -8.70
C PHE A 105 6.87 9.81 -9.79
N PRO A 106 6.75 10.75 -10.75
CA PRO A 106 5.65 10.79 -11.71
C PRO A 106 5.63 9.61 -12.69
N LYS A 107 6.75 8.89 -12.82
CA LYS A 107 6.87 7.70 -13.67
C LYS A 107 6.60 6.39 -12.93
N SER A 108 6.36 6.44 -11.62
CA SER A 108 6.08 5.26 -10.81
C SER A 108 4.68 4.70 -11.09
N ASN A 109 4.51 3.39 -10.88
CA ASN A 109 3.21 2.73 -11.03
C ASN A 109 2.35 2.82 -9.76
N ILE A 110 2.35 3.99 -9.10
CA ILE A 110 1.54 4.23 -7.88
C ILE A 110 0.05 3.99 -8.16
N LYS A 111 -0.41 4.31 -9.37
CA LYS A 111 -1.78 4.04 -9.80
C LYS A 111 -2.16 2.57 -9.58
N ASP A 112 -1.30 1.63 -9.91
CA ASP A 112 -1.54 0.21 -9.75
C ASP A 112 -1.42 -0.23 -8.29
N ALA A 113 -0.41 0.26 -7.56
CA ALA A 113 -0.24 -0.02 -6.13
C ALA A 113 -1.46 0.37 -5.27
N TYR A 114 -2.24 1.32 -5.74
CA TYR A 114 -3.52 1.77 -5.16
C TYR A 114 -4.73 1.36 -6.01
N SER A 115 -4.61 0.36 -6.89
CA SER A 115 -5.76 -0.18 -7.62
C SER A 115 -6.76 -0.84 -6.68
N ARG A 116 -8.04 -0.94 -7.11
CA ARG A 116 -9.10 -1.52 -6.29
C ARG A 116 -8.75 -2.94 -5.82
N GLY A 117 -8.18 -3.75 -6.71
CA GLY A 117 -7.76 -5.12 -6.36
C GLY A 117 -6.68 -5.14 -5.27
N GLN A 118 -5.66 -4.28 -5.39
CA GLN A 118 -4.60 -4.15 -4.41
C GLN A 118 -5.14 -3.66 -3.05
N LEU A 119 -6.01 -2.65 -3.04
CA LEU A 119 -6.57 -2.10 -1.81
C LEU A 119 -7.52 -3.08 -1.12
N HIS A 120 -8.43 -3.73 -1.87
CA HIS A 120 -9.33 -4.74 -1.30
C HIS A 120 -8.57 -5.90 -0.66
N SER A 121 -7.56 -6.41 -1.36
CA SER A 121 -6.72 -7.51 -0.86
C SER A 121 -6.00 -7.14 0.44
N LYS A 122 -5.38 -5.94 0.48
CA LYS A 122 -4.65 -5.46 1.65
C LYS A 122 -5.59 -5.11 2.81
N LYS A 123 -6.73 -4.48 2.52
CA LYS A 123 -7.75 -4.17 3.53
C LYS A 123 -8.31 -5.44 4.16
N TRP A 124 -8.59 -6.47 3.35
CA TRP A 124 -8.99 -7.77 3.86
C TRP A 124 -7.94 -8.35 4.80
N LEU A 125 -6.65 -8.32 4.42
CA LEU A 125 -5.57 -8.77 5.29
C LEU A 125 -5.54 -8.00 6.61
N VAL A 126 -5.57 -6.67 6.57
CA VAL A 126 -5.57 -5.81 7.76
C VAL A 126 -6.75 -6.16 8.68
N SER A 127 -7.96 -6.30 8.11
CA SER A 127 -9.16 -6.67 8.88
C SER A 127 -9.03 -8.02 9.58
N GLU A 128 -8.46 -9.03 8.93
CA GLU A 128 -8.28 -10.34 9.57
C GLU A 128 -7.19 -10.31 10.66
N VAL A 129 -6.11 -9.55 10.43
CA VAL A 129 -5.06 -9.34 11.44
C VAL A 129 -5.61 -8.59 12.67
N GLU A 130 -6.46 -7.60 12.47
CA GLU A 130 -7.15 -6.89 13.57
C GLU A 130 -8.03 -7.83 14.41
N LYS A 131 -8.76 -8.74 13.75
CA LYS A 131 -9.61 -9.73 14.45
C LYS A 131 -8.79 -10.74 15.25
N ILE A 132 -7.63 -11.14 14.74
CA ILE A 132 -6.71 -12.05 15.44
C ILE A 132 -6.10 -11.37 16.67
N GLY A 133 -5.83 -10.06 16.61
CA GLY A 133 -5.38 -9.25 17.73
C GLY A 133 -3.98 -9.58 18.26
N MET A 134 -3.16 -10.30 17.50
CA MET A 134 -1.79 -10.62 17.89
C MET A 134 -0.84 -9.45 17.68
N HIS A 135 0.12 -9.27 18.60
CA HIS A 135 1.23 -8.35 18.39
C HIS A 135 2.17 -8.88 17.31
N LEU A 136 2.34 -8.13 16.23
CA LEU A 136 3.15 -8.57 15.09
C LEU A 136 4.67 -8.48 15.33
N GLY A 137 5.09 -7.68 16.31
CA GLY A 137 6.51 -7.43 16.61
C GLY A 137 7.25 -6.80 15.42
N THR A 138 8.45 -7.30 15.14
CA THR A 138 9.20 -6.93 13.93
C THR A 138 8.65 -7.71 12.74
N VAL A 139 8.17 -7.00 11.74
CA VAL A 139 7.60 -7.56 10.52
C VAL A 139 8.64 -7.55 9.39
N PHE A 140 8.86 -8.70 8.75
CA PHE A 140 9.55 -8.76 7.46
C PHE A 140 8.50 -8.88 6.36
N LEU A 141 8.37 -7.79 5.58
CA LEU A 141 7.46 -7.71 4.45
C LEU A 141 8.22 -8.05 3.17
N CYS A 142 8.06 -9.28 2.70
CA CYS A 142 8.71 -9.83 1.52
C CYS A 142 7.91 -9.49 0.26
N ALA A 143 8.59 -9.08 -0.81
CA ALA A 143 8.00 -8.54 -2.04
C ALA A 143 7.05 -7.37 -1.71
N GLY A 144 7.56 -6.40 -0.95
CA GLY A 144 6.75 -5.33 -0.36
C GLY A 144 6.40 -4.20 -1.31
N TRP A 145 6.99 -4.21 -2.51
CA TRP A 145 6.77 -3.20 -3.55
C TRP A 145 6.87 -1.78 -3.00
N TYR A 146 5.87 -0.93 -3.18
CA TYR A 146 5.86 0.46 -2.70
C TYR A 146 5.41 0.62 -1.24
N GLY A 147 5.32 -0.48 -0.47
CA GLY A 147 5.03 -0.43 0.96
C GLY A 147 3.62 0.01 1.33
N THR A 148 2.64 -0.09 0.41
CA THR A 148 1.24 0.29 0.66
C THR A 148 0.64 -0.51 1.83
N LEU A 149 0.94 -1.82 1.93
CA LEU A 149 0.49 -2.62 3.07
C LEU A 149 1.10 -2.13 4.39
N ALA A 150 2.39 -1.76 4.38
CA ALA A 150 3.05 -1.23 5.58
C ALA A 150 2.33 0.02 6.10
N THR A 151 1.98 0.94 5.19
CA THR A 151 1.17 2.12 5.52
C THR A 151 -0.12 1.74 6.23
N MET A 152 -0.88 0.79 5.67
CA MET A 152 -2.17 0.37 6.24
C MET A 152 -2.02 -0.30 7.61
N LEU A 153 -0.97 -1.11 7.79
CA LEU A 153 -0.67 -1.74 9.08
C LEU A 153 -0.31 -0.71 10.16
N PHE A 154 0.48 0.31 9.82
CA PHE A 154 0.86 1.38 10.76
C PHE A 154 -0.30 2.34 11.09
N GLU A 155 -1.24 2.54 10.18
CA GLU A 155 -2.40 3.43 10.37
C GLU A 155 -3.55 2.76 11.10
N SER A 156 -3.54 1.43 11.22
CA SER A 156 -4.54 0.73 12.02
C SER A 156 -4.30 0.97 13.51
N GLU A 157 -5.31 1.45 14.21
CA GLU A 157 -5.28 1.67 15.66
C GLU A 157 -5.35 0.36 16.47
N LYS A 158 -5.74 -0.74 15.81
CA LYS A 158 -5.93 -2.06 16.44
C LYS A 158 -4.75 -3.00 16.22
N ILE A 159 -3.85 -2.69 15.29
CA ILE A 159 -2.67 -3.51 15.01
C ILE A 159 -1.48 -2.99 15.80
N HIS A 160 -0.90 -3.85 16.61
CA HIS A 160 0.32 -3.55 17.35
C HIS A 160 1.53 -4.20 16.68
N LEU A 161 2.50 -3.38 16.29
CA LEU A 161 3.76 -3.82 15.72
C LEU A 161 4.89 -2.87 16.10
N ASP A 162 6.13 -3.38 16.13
CA ASP A 162 7.30 -2.58 16.49
C ASP A 162 7.88 -1.86 15.29
N LYS A 163 8.13 -2.60 14.21
CA LYS A 163 8.74 -2.08 12.99
C LYS A 163 8.49 -3.00 11.79
N ILE A 164 8.66 -2.43 10.59
CA ILE A 164 8.57 -3.17 9.33
C ILE A 164 9.88 -3.01 8.55
N ARG A 165 10.43 -4.14 8.10
CA ARG A 165 11.50 -4.23 7.11
C ARG A 165 10.90 -4.76 5.82
N SER A 166 10.86 -3.91 4.80
CA SER A 166 10.28 -4.22 3.49
C SER A 166 11.38 -4.56 2.50
N PHE A 167 11.24 -5.68 1.84
CA PHE A 167 12.20 -6.18 0.86
C PHE A 167 11.54 -6.31 -0.50
N ASP A 168 12.23 -5.84 -1.53
CA ASP A 168 11.81 -6.02 -2.91
C ASP A 168 13.04 -6.16 -3.79
N ILE A 169 12.97 -6.98 -4.83
CA ILE A 169 14.08 -7.19 -5.76
C ILE A 169 14.23 -6.01 -6.73
N ASP A 170 13.15 -5.28 -7.00
CA ASP A 170 13.16 -4.11 -7.89
C ASP A 170 13.83 -2.90 -7.20
N PRO A 171 14.98 -2.43 -7.72
CA PRO A 171 15.71 -1.32 -7.14
C PRO A 171 14.97 0.02 -7.22
N THR A 172 13.90 0.12 -7.99
CA THR A 172 13.10 1.35 -8.10
C THR A 172 12.10 1.50 -6.97
N CYS A 173 11.83 0.43 -6.20
CA CYS A 173 10.76 0.41 -5.22
C CYS A 173 11.10 1.08 -3.89
N TRP A 174 12.33 0.93 -3.38
CA TRP A 174 12.67 1.32 -2.00
C TRP A 174 12.48 2.80 -1.71
N GLN A 175 12.87 3.70 -2.65
CA GLN A 175 12.72 5.15 -2.46
C GLN A 175 11.25 5.56 -2.41
N ILE A 176 10.43 4.95 -3.25
CA ILE A 176 8.98 5.19 -3.30
C ILE A 176 8.34 4.69 -2.01
N ALA A 177 8.69 3.47 -1.58
CA ALA A 177 8.19 2.88 -0.34
C ALA A 177 8.55 3.73 0.89
N GLU A 178 9.79 4.20 1.00
CA GLU A 178 10.21 5.09 2.09
C GLU A 178 9.59 6.49 2.00
N SER A 179 9.33 6.99 0.79
CA SER A 179 8.63 8.26 0.59
C SER A 179 7.18 8.20 1.07
N ILE A 180 6.45 7.13 0.72
CA ILE A 180 5.07 6.89 1.19
C ILE A 180 5.03 6.72 2.71
N ASN A 181 5.96 5.91 3.26
CA ASN A 181 6.05 5.60 4.68
C ASN A 181 6.95 6.55 5.47
N LYS A 182 7.20 7.76 4.96
CA LYS A 182 8.12 8.73 5.56
C LYS A 182 7.90 9.01 7.06
N PRO A 183 6.66 9.12 7.58
CA PRO A 183 6.44 9.32 9.01
C PRO A 183 7.10 8.24 9.87
N TRP A 184 7.04 6.99 9.46
CA TRP A 184 7.60 5.85 10.19
C TRP A 184 9.08 5.60 9.88
N VAL A 185 9.59 6.13 8.77
CA VAL A 185 11.04 6.22 8.53
C VAL A 185 11.67 7.21 9.50
N MET A 186 11.01 8.34 9.76
CA MET A 186 11.50 9.38 10.68
C MET A 186 11.26 9.06 12.15
N ASP A 187 10.35 8.14 12.45
CA ASP A 187 10.07 7.65 13.79
C ASP A 187 10.97 6.41 14.08
N GLU A 188 12.22 6.70 14.46
CA GLU A 188 13.22 5.70 14.86
C GLU A 188 13.39 4.51 13.90
N TRP A 189 13.24 4.78 12.60
CA TRP A 189 13.32 3.73 11.58
C TRP A 189 12.31 2.59 11.78
N LYS A 190 11.12 2.90 12.25
CA LYS A 190 10.04 1.91 12.31
C LYS A 190 9.75 1.29 10.95
N PHE A 191 9.94 2.06 9.88
CA PHE A 191 9.92 1.54 8.51
C PHE A 191 11.28 1.68 7.83
N LYS A 192 11.71 0.62 7.14
CA LYS A 192 12.84 0.66 6.21
C LYS A 192 12.57 -0.25 5.03
N ALA A 193 12.78 0.27 3.81
CA ALA A 193 12.75 -0.50 2.58
C ALA A 193 14.17 -0.79 2.09
N THR A 194 14.39 -1.96 1.51
CA THR A 194 15.69 -2.39 1.01
C THR A 194 15.50 -3.15 -0.29
N THR A 195 16.33 -2.81 -1.30
CA THR A 195 16.44 -3.64 -2.51
C THR A 195 17.18 -4.90 -2.16
N GLN A 196 16.47 -6.02 -2.12
CA GLN A 196 17.04 -7.31 -1.78
C GLN A 196 16.16 -8.45 -2.26
N ASP A 197 16.78 -9.46 -2.84
CA ASP A 197 16.13 -10.73 -3.13
C ASP A 197 15.75 -11.42 -1.82
N ILE A 198 14.48 -11.79 -1.67
CA ILE A 198 13.96 -12.44 -0.47
C ILE A 198 14.62 -13.80 -0.19
N HIS A 199 15.16 -14.45 -1.21
CA HIS A 199 15.94 -15.68 -1.06
C HIS A 199 17.27 -15.47 -0.37
N SER A 200 17.82 -14.24 -0.39
CA SER A 200 19.09 -13.90 0.28
C SER A 200 18.90 -13.43 1.72
N ILE A 201 17.64 -13.31 2.22
CA ILE A 201 17.37 -12.85 3.57
C ILE A 201 17.74 -13.93 4.59
N ASN A 202 18.49 -13.54 5.61
CA ASN A 202 18.68 -14.33 6.83
C ASN A 202 17.56 -14.01 7.83
N PHE A 203 16.58 -14.90 7.95
CA PHE A 203 15.45 -14.72 8.89
C PHE A 203 15.82 -14.94 10.37
N ASN A 204 17.05 -15.39 10.66
CA ASN A 204 17.55 -15.49 12.05
C ASN A 204 18.20 -14.20 12.51
N GLU A 205 18.86 -13.48 11.59
CA GLU A 205 19.54 -12.22 11.88
C GLU A 205 19.74 -11.43 10.57
N TYR A 206 19.02 -10.33 10.43
CA TYR A 206 19.16 -9.44 9.29
C TYR A 206 19.90 -8.17 9.70
N THR A 207 21.09 -8.00 9.16
CA THR A 207 21.96 -6.85 9.43
C THR A 207 21.83 -5.81 8.34
N TYR A 208 21.74 -4.54 8.72
CA TYR A 208 21.65 -3.42 7.78
C TYR A 208 22.31 -2.16 8.36
N LYS A 209 22.74 -1.27 7.46
CA LYS A 209 23.34 0.00 7.83
C LYS A 209 22.32 1.14 7.77
N THR A 210 22.40 2.04 8.72
CA THR A 210 21.66 3.31 8.74
C THR A 210 22.63 4.47 8.87
N LEU A 211 22.29 5.60 8.21
CA LEU A 211 23.04 6.84 8.35
C LEU A 211 22.33 7.74 9.36
N ARG A 212 23.05 8.16 10.38
CA ARG A 212 22.56 9.10 11.40
C ARG A 212 22.56 10.54 10.86
N SER A 213 21.91 11.44 11.59
CA SER A 213 21.88 12.88 11.27
C SER A 213 23.28 13.51 11.29
N ASP A 214 24.19 12.99 12.10
CA ASP A 214 25.61 13.37 12.18
C ASP A 214 26.48 12.76 11.07
N LYS A 215 25.86 12.06 10.12
CA LYS A 215 26.49 11.32 9.01
C LYS A 215 27.33 10.11 9.45
N THR A 216 27.26 9.68 10.68
CA THR A 216 27.87 8.41 11.10
C THR A 216 27.01 7.22 10.68
N GLU A 217 27.67 6.17 10.18
CA GLU A 217 26.99 4.90 9.91
C GLU A 217 26.81 4.12 11.20
N ARG A 218 25.64 3.52 11.35
CA ARG A 218 25.37 2.53 12.39
C ARG A 218 24.89 1.24 11.75
N GLU A 219 25.49 0.16 12.17
CA GLU A 219 24.99 -1.17 11.85
C GLU A 219 23.93 -1.58 12.87
N LEU A 220 22.79 -2.05 12.36
CA LEU A 220 21.67 -2.53 13.15
C LEU A 220 21.32 -3.94 12.67
N PHE A 221 20.73 -4.71 13.55
CA PHE A 221 20.19 -6.01 13.19
C PHE A 221 18.75 -6.14 13.64
N ASP A 222 17.97 -6.89 12.88
CA ASP A 222 16.59 -7.22 13.19
C ASP A 222 16.32 -8.71 12.98
N LYS A 223 15.36 -9.22 13.73
CA LYS A 223 14.89 -10.59 13.65
C LYS A 223 13.37 -10.55 13.53
N PRO A 224 12.75 -11.20 12.53
CA PRO A 224 11.31 -11.14 12.39
C PRO A 224 10.59 -11.92 13.49
N ASN A 225 9.51 -11.35 14.00
CA ASN A 225 8.45 -12.05 14.70
C ASN A 225 7.40 -12.54 13.69
N THR A 226 7.15 -11.72 12.66
CA THR A 226 6.17 -11.96 11.63
C THR A 226 6.79 -11.84 10.24
N VAL A 227 6.44 -12.76 9.34
CA VAL A 227 6.82 -12.71 7.92
C VAL A 227 5.53 -12.56 7.10
N ILE A 228 5.49 -11.53 6.28
CA ILE A 228 4.35 -11.24 5.40
C ILE A 228 4.81 -11.31 3.95
N ASN A 229 4.07 -12.02 3.10
CA ASN A 229 4.21 -11.98 1.66
C ASN A 229 2.82 -11.99 1.01
N THR A 230 2.48 -10.91 0.32
CA THR A 230 1.18 -10.77 -0.38
C THR A 230 1.29 -10.95 -1.89
N SER A 231 2.41 -11.49 -2.36
CA SER A 231 2.73 -11.71 -3.77
C SER A 231 3.37 -13.08 -3.97
N CYS A 232 2.83 -14.10 -3.27
CA CYS A 232 3.38 -15.45 -3.31
C CYS A 232 3.34 -16.06 -4.72
N GLU A 233 2.41 -15.62 -5.55
CA GLU A 233 2.27 -16.01 -6.96
C GLU A 233 3.48 -15.67 -7.83
N HIS A 234 4.30 -14.70 -7.42
CA HIS A 234 5.50 -14.26 -8.16
C HIS A 234 6.80 -14.93 -7.68
N ILE A 235 6.77 -15.73 -6.61
CA ILE A 235 7.99 -16.23 -5.99
C ILE A 235 8.47 -17.50 -6.69
N GLU A 236 9.61 -17.40 -7.37
CA GLU A 236 10.33 -18.56 -7.89
C GLU A 236 10.84 -19.44 -6.76
N ASN A 237 11.07 -20.72 -7.03
CA ASN A 237 11.63 -21.66 -6.04
C ASN A 237 10.96 -21.54 -4.66
N TRP A 238 9.62 -21.44 -4.64
CA TRP A 238 8.80 -21.21 -3.45
C TRP A 238 9.22 -22.04 -2.24
N GLN A 239 9.46 -23.34 -2.43
CA GLN A 239 9.79 -24.24 -1.33
C GLN A 239 11.14 -23.90 -0.69
N GLU A 240 12.10 -23.41 -1.48
CA GLU A 240 13.39 -22.96 -0.95
C GLU A 240 13.20 -21.71 -0.05
N TRP A 241 12.45 -20.71 -0.52
CA TRP A 241 12.15 -19.53 0.27
C TRP A 241 11.35 -19.88 1.54
N TRP A 242 10.31 -20.70 1.39
CA TRP A 242 9.48 -21.12 2.52
C TRP A 242 10.32 -21.80 3.60
N ASN A 243 11.20 -22.71 3.24
CA ASN A 243 12.05 -23.44 4.16
C ASN A 243 13.07 -22.57 4.93
N LYS A 244 13.45 -21.41 4.39
CA LYS A 244 14.35 -20.45 5.08
C LYS A 244 13.69 -19.76 6.26
N ILE A 245 12.36 -19.64 6.27
CA ILE A 245 11.64 -19.03 7.39
C ILE A 245 11.69 -19.99 8.59
N PRO A 246 12.17 -19.58 9.77
CA PRO A 246 12.23 -20.45 10.95
C PRO A 246 10.85 -20.85 11.44
N ASN A 247 10.73 -22.04 12.01
CA ASN A 247 9.53 -22.47 12.70
C ASN A 247 9.18 -21.54 13.88
N GLY A 248 7.90 -21.47 14.25
CA GLY A 248 7.38 -20.61 15.30
C GLY A 248 7.17 -19.15 14.89
N LYS A 249 7.40 -18.78 13.64
CA LYS A 249 7.10 -17.43 13.14
C LYS A 249 5.64 -17.32 12.73
N LEU A 250 5.03 -16.17 13.05
CA LEU A 250 3.75 -15.80 12.45
C LEU A 250 3.97 -15.52 10.96
N CYS A 251 3.25 -16.23 10.12
CA CYS A 251 3.29 -16.07 8.66
C CYS A 251 1.94 -15.60 8.16
N ILE A 252 1.94 -14.56 7.32
CA ILE A 252 0.77 -14.00 6.67
C ILE A 252 1.04 -14.01 5.18
N LEU A 253 0.33 -14.86 4.46
CA LEU A 253 0.60 -15.15 3.05
C LEU A 253 -0.65 -14.91 2.20
N GLN A 254 -0.47 -14.28 1.03
CA GLN A 254 -1.50 -14.21 0.00
C GLN A 254 -0.97 -14.69 -1.33
N SER A 255 -1.80 -15.44 -2.06
CA SER A 255 -1.60 -15.84 -3.45
C SER A 255 -2.93 -15.75 -4.20
N ASN A 256 -2.98 -16.11 -5.47
CA ASN A 256 -4.19 -16.07 -6.31
C ASN A 256 -4.23 -17.22 -7.32
N ASP A 257 -5.38 -17.32 -8.02
CA ASP A 257 -5.63 -18.27 -9.13
C ASP A 257 -5.53 -17.63 -10.52
N TYR A 258 -4.87 -16.48 -10.65
CA TYR A 258 -4.75 -15.77 -11.92
C TYR A 258 -3.58 -16.32 -12.77
N PHE A 259 -3.78 -17.48 -13.36
CA PHE A 259 -2.78 -18.22 -14.14
C PHE A 259 -2.46 -17.62 -15.51
N GLU A 260 -3.23 -16.61 -15.94
CA GLU A 260 -3.08 -16.05 -17.30
C GLU A 260 -1.87 -15.12 -17.45
N LEU A 261 -1.29 -14.64 -16.34
CA LEU A 261 -0.13 -13.75 -16.37
C LEU A 261 1.17 -14.55 -16.35
N PRO A 262 2.11 -14.31 -17.29
CA PRO A 262 3.38 -15.04 -17.35
C PRO A 262 4.23 -14.94 -16.08
N GLU A 263 4.16 -13.81 -15.39
CA GLU A 263 4.86 -13.56 -14.13
C GLU A 263 4.24 -14.24 -12.92
N HIS A 264 3.06 -14.84 -13.06
CA HIS A 264 2.36 -15.58 -12.00
C HIS A 264 2.76 -17.07 -12.05
N ILE A 265 3.97 -17.35 -11.65
CA ILE A 265 4.58 -18.69 -11.76
C ILE A 265 4.22 -19.63 -10.61
N ASN A 266 3.69 -19.11 -9.52
CA ASN A 266 3.36 -19.87 -8.31
C ASN A 266 1.93 -19.58 -7.83
N CYS A 267 0.97 -19.56 -8.76
CA CYS A 267 -0.45 -19.49 -8.46
C CYS A 267 -0.93 -20.74 -7.71
N VAL A 268 -2.01 -20.58 -6.94
CA VAL A 268 -2.69 -21.66 -6.24
C VAL A 268 -4.14 -21.79 -6.70
N LYS A 269 -4.67 -23.01 -6.73
CA LYS A 269 -6.02 -23.29 -7.22
C LYS A 269 -7.10 -23.00 -6.16
N ASP A 270 -6.75 -23.18 -4.90
CA ASP A 270 -7.64 -23.04 -3.76
C ASP A 270 -6.83 -22.97 -2.45
N VAL A 271 -7.52 -22.78 -1.34
CA VAL A 271 -6.93 -22.74 0.01
C VAL A 271 -6.21 -24.03 0.36
N SER A 272 -6.73 -25.18 -0.07
CA SER A 272 -6.13 -26.49 0.23
C SER A 272 -4.80 -26.68 -0.49
N ASN A 273 -4.74 -26.28 -1.75
CA ASN A 273 -3.51 -26.25 -2.52
C ASN A 273 -2.49 -25.26 -1.88
N PHE A 274 -2.94 -24.09 -1.43
CA PHE A 274 -2.06 -23.13 -0.77
C PHE A 274 -1.48 -23.69 0.55
N LYS A 275 -2.33 -24.35 1.36
CA LYS A 275 -1.87 -25.06 2.57
C LYS A 275 -0.84 -26.14 2.28
N SER A 276 -0.97 -26.86 1.18
CA SER A 276 -0.04 -27.94 0.81
C SER A 276 1.36 -27.43 0.48
N ILE A 277 1.49 -26.23 -0.11
CA ILE A 277 2.78 -25.64 -0.46
C ILE A 277 3.35 -24.75 0.65
N ALA A 278 2.51 -24.31 1.62
CA ALA A 278 2.89 -23.50 2.77
C ALA A 278 2.35 -24.12 4.07
N PRO A 279 2.80 -25.32 4.47
CA PRO A 279 2.30 -25.99 5.67
C PRO A 279 2.69 -25.23 6.93
N MET A 280 1.71 -25.01 7.83
CA MET A 280 1.88 -24.32 9.11
C MET A 280 1.50 -25.26 10.25
N ALA A 281 2.15 -25.10 11.39
CA ALA A 281 1.84 -25.85 12.61
C ALA A 281 0.42 -25.53 13.13
N THR A 282 0.01 -24.25 12.96
CA THR A 282 -1.34 -23.79 13.35
C THR A 282 -1.82 -22.76 12.36
N TYR A 283 -3.04 -22.93 11.85
CA TYR A 283 -3.72 -21.91 11.04
C TYR A 283 -4.64 -21.09 11.95
N LEU A 284 -4.39 -19.79 12.03
CA LEU A 284 -5.24 -18.84 12.76
C LEU A 284 -6.38 -18.32 11.87
N TYR A 285 -6.10 -18.19 10.58
CA TYR A 285 -7.09 -17.82 9.59
C TYR A 285 -6.74 -18.43 8.23
N THR A 286 -7.76 -18.81 7.49
CA THR A 286 -7.65 -19.16 6.07
C THR A 286 -8.91 -18.68 5.36
N GLY A 287 -8.77 -18.12 4.18
CA GLY A 287 -9.93 -17.61 3.44
C GLY A 287 -9.63 -17.28 2.00
N GLU A 288 -10.68 -16.85 1.33
CA GLU A 288 -10.66 -16.45 -0.07
C GLU A 288 -11.43 -15.13 -0.27
N LEU A 289 -11.01 -14.35 -1.25
CA LEU A 289 -11.62 -13.10 -1.65
C LEU A 289 -11.76 -13.06 -3.17
N MET A 290 -12.99 -13.02 -3.66
CA MET A 290 -13.29 -12.85 -5.08
C MET A 290 -13.07 -11.39 -5.52
N LEU A 291 -12.20 -11.17 -6.50
CA LEU A 291 -11.87 -9.84 -7.04
C LEU A 291 -12.35 -9.64 -8.48
N GLY A 292 -13.35 -10.38 -8.89
CA GLY A 292 -13.99 -10.30 -10.20
C GLY A 292 -13.26 -11.10 -11.29
N LYS A 293 -11.97 -10.87 -11.52
CA LYS A 293 -11.17 -11.61 -12.53
C LYS A 293 -10.49 -12.85 -11.97
N TYR A 294 -10.20 -12.86 -10.69
CA TYR A 294 -9.49 -13.93 -9.99
C TYR A 294 -9.91 -13.97 -8.52
N THR A 295 -9.62 -15.08 -7.87
CA THR A 295 -9.78 -15.27 -6.44
C THR A 295 -8.43 -15.12 -5.76
N ARG A 296 -8.38 -14.37 -4.66
CA ARG A 296 -7.22 -14.25 -3.81
C ARG A 296 -7.38 -15.12 -2.58
N TYR A 297 -6.34 -15.87 -2.24
CA TYR A 297 -6.31 -16.77 -1.08
C TYR A 297 -5.39 -16.20 -0.01
N MET A 298 -5.73 -16.42 1.25
CA MET A 298 -4.93 -15.98 2.39
C MET A 298 -4.77 -17.05 3.43
N LEU A 299 -3.55 -17.19 3.93
CA LEU A 299 -3.21 -17.99 5.10
C LEU A 299 -2.58 -17.10 6.15
N ILE A 300 -3.06 -17.20 7.40
CA ILE A 300 -2.42 -16.60 8.58
C ILE A 300 -2.22 -17.73 9.60
N GLY A 301 -1.00 -17.90 10.07
CA GLY A 301 -0.72 -19.00 11.00
C GLY A 301 0.72 -19.00 11.49
N ILE A 302 1.01 -19.94 12.36
CA ILE A 302 2.34 -20.19 12.90
C ILE A 302 3.01 -21.29 12.07
N LYS A 303 4.16 -20.99 11.51
CA LYS A 303 4.96 -21.98 10.79
C LYS A 303 5.56 -23.03 11.71
#